data_302408eb4e473cd868794d2e2ce4eb11
#
_entry.id   302408eb4e473cd868794d2e2ce4eb11
#
_cell.length_a   1.000
_cell.length_b   1.000
_cell.length_c   1.000
_cell.angle_alpha   90.00
_cell.angle_beta   90.00
_cell.angle_gamma   90.00
#
_symmetry.space_group_name_H-M   'P 1'
#
loop_
_entity.id
_entity.type
_entity.pdbx_description
1 polymer ?
#
loop_
_entity_poly.entity_id
_entity_poly.type
_entity_poly.pdbx_seq_one_letter_code
_entity_poly.pdbx_strand_id
1 'polypeptide(L)'
;MKKVLITGGAGYIGSMLCTELVKLGYKVTVIDLLKYNKNSLSHLYFYKNFKLIFGDARDKNTMKSLIKKNEYVVPLAGLVGAPLCDKFKKDAKSTNFEAIKMIKELVNNKNKVIYMTSNSGYGVGEKNKFCDENSPLKPIS
;
A
#
# COMPACT_ATOMS: atom_id res chain seq x y z
N MET A 1 6.95 -20.60 3.75
CA MET A 1 5.84 -19.64 3.95
C MET A 1 6.26 -18.30 3.34
N LYS A 2 5.52 -17.82 2.33
CA LYS A 2 5.81 -16.54 1.65
C LYS A 2 5.56 -15.36 2.59
N LYS A 3 6.42 -14.35 2.52
CA LYS A 3 6.42 -13.19 3.42
C LYS A 3 5.96 -11.95 2.68
N VAL A 4 4.97 -11.27 3.23
CA VAL A 4 4.33 -10.10 2.62
C VAL A 4 4.42 -8.91 3.58
N LEU A 5 4.95 -7.80 3.09
CA LEU A 5 4.91 -6.49 3.75
C LEU A 5 3.78 -5.67 3.14
N ILE A 6 2.90 -5.14 3.99
CA ILE A 6 1.80 -4.27 3.56
C ILE A 6 1.95 -2.93 4.30
N THR A 7 2.07 -1.83 3.57
CA THR A 7 1.97 -0.49 4.17
C THR A 7 0.52 -0.03 4.13
N GLY A 8 0.03 0.61 5.18
CA GLY A 8 -1.39 1.03 5.21
C GLY A 8 -2.37 -0.15 5.37
N GLY A 9 -1.90 -1.25 5.96
CA GLY A 9 -2.70 -2.47 6.11
C GLY A 9 -3.90 -2.35 7.05
N ALA A 10 -3.94 -1.32 7.91
CA ALA A 10 -5.09 -1.03 8.76
C ALA A 10 -6.19 -0.20 8.05
N GLY A 11 -5.98 0.18 6.80
CA GLY A 11 -6.97 0.83 5.95
C GLY A 11 -8.04 -0.14 5.44
N TYR A 12 -9.01 0.39 4.65
CA TYR A 12 -10.15 -0.38 4.14
C TYR A 12 -9.72 -1.61 3.32
N ILE A 13 -8.99 -1.41 2.23
CA ILE A 13 -8.50 -2.52 1.39
C ILE A 13 -7.49 -3.37 2.16
N GLY A 14 -6.58 -2.71 2.90
CA GLY A 14 -5.51 -3.38 3.61
C GLY A 14 -6.01 -4.37 4.66
N SER A 15 -7.04 -4.05 5.42
CA SER A 15 -7.58 -4.92 6.46
C SER A 15 -8.19 -6.21 5.90
N MET A 16 -8.90 -6.11 4.78
CA MET A 16 -9.44 -7.28 4.08
C MET A 16 -8.32 -8.13 3.49
N LEU A 17 -7.35 -7.51 2.80
CA LEU A 17 -6.22 -8.20 2.21
C LEU A 17 -5.38 -8.93 3.27
N CYS A 18 -5.09 -8.27 4.40
CA CYS A 18 -4.37 -8.88 5.51
C CYS A 18 -5.09 -10.11 6.03
N THR A 19 -6.42 -10.02 6.20
CA THR A 19 -7.25 -11.12 6.71
C THR A 19 -7.16 -12.34 5.80
N GLU A 20 -7.34 -12.15 4.50
CA GLU A 20 -7.29 -13.26 3.55
C GLU A 20 -5.88 -13.86 3.41
N LEU A 21 -4.84 -13.04 3.36
CA LEU A 21 -3.47 -13.54 3.29
C LEU A 21 -3.05 -14.33 4.54
N VAL A 22 -3.46 -13.89 5.72
CA VAL A 22 -3.19 -14.61 6.98
C VAL A 22 -3.89 -15.97 6.98
N LYS A 23 -5.17 -16.03 6.57
CA LYS A 23 -5.93 -17.30 6.44
C LYS A 23 -5.29 -18.25 5.43
N LEU A 24 -4.77 -17.72 4.31
CA LEU A 24 -4.05 -18.46 3.28
C LEU A 24 -2.64 -18.91 3.70
N GLY A 25 -2.24 -18.64 4.94
CA GLY A 25 -0.96 -19.08 5.50
C GLY A 25 0.25 -18.22 5.10
N TYR A 26 0.06 -17.03 4.55
CA TYR A 26 1.16 -16.10 4.34
C TYR A 26 1.64 -15.51 5.66
N LYS A 27 2.93 -15.19 5.76
CA LYS A 27 3.45 -14.39 6.87
C LYS A 27 3.28 -12.92 6.52
N VAL A 28 2.32 -12.27 7.17
CA VAL A 28 1.93 -10.88 6.89
C VAL A 28 2.55 -9.95 7.91
N THR A 29 3.29 -8.96 7.44
CA THR A 29 3.80 -7.84 8.24
C THR A 29 3.14 -6.56 7.76
N VAL A 30 2.49 -5.85 8.66
CA VAL A 30 1.85 -4.56 8.38
C VAL A 30 2.64 -3.45 9.04
N ILE A 31 2.83 -2.33 8.34
CA ILE A 31 3.23 -1.05 8.93
C ILE A 31 2.13 -0.03 8.67
N ASP A 32 1.63 0.60 9.75
CA ASP A 32 0.52 1.56 9.67
C ASP A 32 0.61 2.59 10.80
N LEU A 33 0.16 3.81 10.55
CA LEU A 33 0.05 4.88 11.56
C LEU A 33 -1.24 4.80 12.40
N LEU A 34 -2.15 3.89 12.04
CA LEU A 34 -3.43 3.67 12.72
C LEU A 34 -4.27 4.96 12.89
N LYS A 35 -4.20 5.85 11.89
CA LYS A 35 -4.87 7.17 11.94
C LYS A 35 -6.40 7.07 11.94
N TYR A 36 -6.96 6.06 11.30
CA TYR A 36 -8.41 5.94 11.08
C TYR A 36 -9.08 4.98 12.07
N ASN A 37 -8.66 3.73 12.08
CA ASN A 37 -9.22 2.72 12.96
C ASN A 37 -8.10 1.86 13.57
N LYS A 38 -7.94 2.00 14.89
CA LYS A 38 -6.91 1.28 15.65
C LYS A 38 -7.20 -0.23 15.77
N ASN A 39 -8.46 -0.63 15.58
CA ASN A 39 -8.93 -1.99 15.83
C ASN A 39 -9.21 -2.79 14.56
N SER A 40 -8.99 -2.22 13.37
CA SER A 40 -9.32 -2.88 12.10
C SER A 40 -8.62 -4.24 11.90
N LEU A 41 -7.48 -4.45 12.55
CA LEU A 41 -6.68 -5.67 12.48
C LEU A 41 -6.64 -6.48 13.79
N SER A 42 -7.43 -6.09 14.80
CA SER A 42 -7.40 -6.74 16.13
C SER A 42 -7.71 -8.24 16.09
N HIS A 43 -8.59 -8.66 15.19
CA HIS A 43 -8.94 -10.07 14.96
C HIS A 43 -7.76 -10.92 14.45
N LEU A 44 -6.68 -10.29 13.98
CA LEU A 44 -5.49 -10.99 13.48
C LEU A 44 -4.40 -11.17 14.54
N TYR A 45 -4.50 -10.55 15.70
CA TYR A 45 -3.43 -10.59 16.71
C TYR A 45 -3.17 -11.99 17.28
N PHE A 46 -4.14 -12.89 17.20
CA PHE A 46 -3.99 -14.28 17.64
C PHE A 46 -3.24 -15.17 16.64
N TYR A 47 -3.02 -14.69 15.41
CA TYR A 47 -2.35 -15.48 14.38
C TYR A 47 -0.83 -15.31 14.46
N LYS A 48 -0.09 -16.43 14.62
CA LYS A 48 1.38 -16.45 14.69
C LYS A 48 2.09 -15.93 13.42
N ASN A 49 1.40 -15.97 12.29
CA ASN A 49 1.89 -15.50 11.00
C ASN A 49 1.51 -14.03 10.70
N PHE A 50 0.95 -13.31 11.66
CA PHE A 50 0.61 -11.89 11.55
C PHE A 50 1.49 -11.03 12.47
N LYS A 51 1.89 -9.85 11.96
CA LYS A 51 2.61 -8.84 12.75
C LYS A 51 2.17 -7.44 12.32
N LEU A 52 1.72 -6.64 13.27
CA LEU A 52 1.48 -5.21 13.11
C LEU A 52 2.64 -4.41 13.72
N ILE A 53 3.09 -3.40 12.98
CA ILE A 53 4.09 -2.43 13.39
C ILE A 53 3.44 -1.05 13.33
N PHE A 54 3.37 -0.37 14.46
CA PHE A 54 3.01 1.04 14.49
C PHE A 54 4.18 1.86 13.95
N GLY A 55 3.97 2.57 12.84
CA GLY A 55 5.04 3.33 12.20
C GLY A 55 4.64 4.00 10.90
N ASP A 56 5.49 4.89 10.43
CA ASP A 56 5.29 5.63 9.20
C ASP A 56 5.98 4.92 8.01
N ALA A 57 5.22 4.62 6.96
CA ALA A 57 5.74 4.04 5.74
C ALA A 57 6.69 4.96 4.95
N ARG A 58 6.82 6.23 5.35
CA ARG A 58 7.79 7.19 4.82
C ARG A 58 9.16 7.11 5.50
N ASP A 59 9.27 6.40 6.62
CA ASP A 59 10.55 6.22 7.30
C ASP A 59 11.44 5.23 6.55
N LYS A 60 12.50 5.78 5.92
CA LYS A 60 13.42 5.01 5.06
C LYS A 60 14.13 3.89 5.81
N ASN A 61 14.54 4.12 7.06
CA ASN A 61 15.30 3.14 7.83
C ASN A 61 14.44 1.95 8.21
N THR A 62 13.23 2.22 8.72
CA THR A 62 12.23 1.20 9.02
C THR A 62 11.86 0.41 7.78
N MET A 63 11.53 1.09 6.68
CA MET A 63 11.15 0.44 5.43
C MET A 63 12.27 -0.43 4.84
N LYS A 64 13.52 0.04 4.85
CA LYS A 64 14.67 -0.75 4.42
C LYS A 64 14.80 -2.06 5.19
N SER A 65 14.64 -2.01 6.51
CA SER A 65 14.66 -3.20 7.36
C SER A 65 13.52 -4.16 7.07
N LEU A 66 12.31 -3.65 6.83
CA LEU A 66 11.12 -4.45 6.56
C LEU A 66 11.16 -5.08 5.16
N ILE A 67 11.53 -4.31 4.13
CA ILE A 67 11.63 -4.79 2.74
C ILE A 67 12.63 -5.94 2.64
N LYS A 68 13.79 -5.82 3.30
CA LYS A 68 14.81 -6.88 3.32
C LYS A 68 14.30 -8.22 3.85
N LYS A 69 13.28 -8.21 4.72
CA LYS A 69 12.73 -9.41 5.39
C LYS A 69 11.52 -10.02 4.67
N ASN A 70 11.02 -9.37 3.63
CA ASN A 70 9.80 -9.74 2.94
C ASN A 70 10.04 -9.97 1.45
N GLU A 71 9.32 -10.92 0.86
CA GLU A 71 9.39 -11.26 -0.56
C GLU A 71 8.45 -10.39 -1.39
N TYR A 72 7.27 -10.10 -0.83
CA TYR A 72 6.26 -9.27 -1.47
C TYR A 72 6.11 -7.96 -0.71
N VAL A 73 5.94 -6.87 -1.44
CA VAL A 73 5.68 -5.54 -0.88
C VAL A 73 4.42 -4.99 -1.53
N VAL A 74 3.42 -4.68 -0.72
CA VAL A 74 2.14 -4.14 -1.17
C VAL A 74 1.95 -2.76 -0.53
N PRO A 75 2.31 -1.68 -1.24
CA PRO A 75 2.15 -0.33 -0.72
C PRO A 75 0.69 0.13 -0.87
N LEU A 76 -0.02 0.20 0.26
CA LEU A 76 -1.40 0.70 0.33
C LEU A 76 -1.51 1.98 1.20
N ALA A 77 -0.42 2.38 1.87
CA ALA A 77 -0.43 3.64 2.62
C ALA A 77 -0.57 4.82 1.65
N GLY A 78 -1.62 5.61 1.83
CA GLY A 78 -1.87 6.76 0.98
C GLY A 78 -3.05 7.59 1.48
N LEU A 79 -3.10 8.85 1.04
CA LEU A 79 -4.28 9.69 1.15
C LEU A 79 -5.13 9.48 -0.10
N VAL A 80 -6.42 9.24 0.08
CA VAL A 80 -7.35 8.92 -1.00
C VAL A 80 -8.44 9.98 -1.11
N GLY A 81 -8.75 10.35 -2.35
CA GLY A 81 -9.77 11.33 -2.69
C GLY A 81 -9.21 12.74 -2.88
N ALA A 82 -9.60 13.38 -4.00
CA ALA A 82 -9.11 14.72 -4.39
C ALA A 82 -9.30 15.76 -3.27
N PRO A 83 -10.44 15.88 -2.59
CA PRO A 83 -10.61 16.88 -1.54
C PRO A 83 -9.64 16.72 -0.36
N LEU A 84 -9.33 15.47 0.02
CA LEU A 84 -8.38 15.21 1.11
C LEU A 84 -6.94 15.50 0.66
N CYS A 85 -6.59 15.11 -0.53
CA CYS A 85 -5.26 15.38 -1.11
C CYS A 85 -5.03 16.87 -1.29
N ASP A 86 -6.02 17.63 -1.73
CA ASP A 86 -5.94 19.08 -1.87
C ASP A 86 -5.78 19.79 -0.53
N LYS A 87 -6.51 19.34 0.48
CA LYS A 87 -6.40 19.86 1.85
C LYS A 87 -5.02 19.60 2.46
N PHE A 88 -4.42 18.46 2.18
CA PHE A 88 -3.14 18.01 2.77
C PHE A 88 -2.10 17.71 1.69
N LYS A 89 -1.85 18.65 0.78
CA LYS A 89 -0.97 18.48 -0.40
C LYS A 89 0.43 17.94 -0.06
N LYS A 90 1.05 18.43 1.01
CA LYS A 90 2.38 17.97 1.44
C LYS A 90 2.35 16.51 1.87
N ASP A 91 1.36 16.13 2.68
CA ASP A 91 1.22 14.73 3.12
C ASP A 91 0.84 13.82 1.96
N ALA A 92 -0.06 14.25 1.07
CA ALA A 92 -0.41 13.51 -0.13
C ALA A 92 0.83 13.26 -1.00
N LYS A 93 1.62 14.28 -1.30
CA LYS A 93 2.86 14.14 -2.07
C LYS A 93 3.84 13.19 -1.36
N SER A 94 4.09 13.39 -0.08
CA SER A 94 5.07 12.59 0.66
C SER A 94 4.65 11.12 0.80
N THR A 95 3.35 10.84 0.94
CA THR A 95 2.85 9.47 1.15
C THR A 95 2.57 8.76 -0.17
N ASN A 96 1.88 9.43 -1.14
CA ASN A 96 1.43 8.77 -2.37
C ASN A 96 2.50 8.72 -3.45
N PHE A 97 3.51 9.59 -3.38
CA PHE A 97 4.56 9.66 -4.40
C PHE A 97 5.96 9.38 -3.83
N GLU A 98 6.43 10.17 -2.86
CA GLU A 98 7.81 10.06 -2.37
C GLU A 98 8.06 8.73 -1.66
N ALA A 99 7.09 8.23 -0.88
CA ALA A 99 7.20 6.92 -0.23
C ALA A 99 7.27 5.79 -1.26
N ILE A 100 6.50 5.86 -2.35
CA ILE A 100 6.54 4.85 -3.42
C ILE A 100 7.89 4.90 -4.16
N LYS A 101 8.38 6.11 -4.46
CA LYS A 101 9.72 6.30 -5.04
C LYS A 101 10.81 5.68 -4.15
N MET A 102 10.75 5.93 -2.85
CA MET A 102 11.67 5.33 -1.88
C MET A 102 11.57 3.80 -1.86
N ILE A 103 10.37 3.23 -1.88
CA ILE A 103 10.18 1.77 -1.93
C ILE A 103 10.84 1.21 -3.19
N LYS A 104 10.64 1.86 -4.37
CA LYS A 104 11.30 1.47 -5.62
C LYS A 104 12.82 1.44 -5.51
N GLU A 105 13.42 2.38 -4.78
CA GLU A 105 14.88 2.44 -4.55
C GLU A 105 15.38 1.35 -3.58
N LEU A 106 14.52 0.90 -2.65
CA LEU A 106 14.88 -0.07 -1.60
C LEU A 106 14.69 -1.53 -2.01
N VAL A 107 13.82 -1.81 -2.99
CA VAL A 107 13.58 -3.18 -3.47
C VAL A 107 14.71 -3.66 -4.37
N ASN A 108 14.89 -4.97 -4.42
CA ASN A 108 15.85 -5.64 -5.27
C ASN A 108 15.23 -6.87 -5.94
N ASN A 109 16.01 -7.63 -6.69
CA ASN A 109 15.54 -8.80 -7.47
C ASN A 109 14.86 -9.92 -6.64
N LYS A 110 14.97 -9.88 -5.31
CA LYS A 110 14.29 -10.82 -4.40
C LYS A 110 12.88 -10.35 -4.00
N ASN A 111 12.56 -9.09 -4.27
CA ASN A 111 11.27 -8.52 -3.91
C ASN A 111 10.35 -8.44 -5.12
N LYS A 112 9.07 -8.69 -4.90
CA LYS A 112 7.98 -8.42 -5.85
C LYS A 112 7.09 -7.33 -5.29
N VAL A 113 6.93 -6.24 -6.03
CA VAL A 113 6.04 -5.13 -5.63
C VAL A 113 4.72 -5.27 -6.35
N ILE A 114 3.63 -5.26 -5.60
CA ILE A 114 2.26 -5.23 -6.12
C ILE A 114 1.69 -3.86 -5.82
N TYR A 115 1.70 -2.99 -6.80
CA TYR A 115 1.22 -1.62 -6.66
C TYR A 115 -0.22 -1.49 -7.17
N MET A 116 -1.11 -0.99 -6.31
CA MET A 116 -2.50 -0.75 -6.66
C MET A 116 -2.62 0.59 -7.39
N THR A 117 -3.22 0.57 -8.56
CA THR A 117 -3.49 1.77 -9.35
C THR A 117 -4.98 2.08 -9.40
N SER A 118 -5.33 3.28 -9.82
CA SER A 118 -6.70 3.76 -9.90
C SER A 118 -7.12 3.93 -11.36
N ASN A 119 -8.38 3.62 -11.65
CA ASN A 119 -8.98 3.88 -12.96
C ASN A 119 -8.93 5.37 -13.38
N SER A 120 -8.85 6.28 -12.41
CA SER A 120 -8.67 7.72 -12.68
C SER A 120 -7.37 8.06 -13.43
N GLY A 121 -6.41 7.16 -13.47
CA GLY A 121 -5.20 7.29 -14.27
C GLY A 121 -5.46 7.44 -15.78
N TYR A 122 -6.58 6.92 -16.28
CA TYR A 122 -6.95 7.07 -17.71
C TYR A 122 -7.55 8.43 -18.04
N GLY A 123 -7.97 9.21 -17.05
CA GLY A 123 -8.61 10.51 -17.24
C GLY A 123 -10.00 10.41 -17.86
N VAL A 124 -10.32 11.33 -18.76
CA VAL A 124 -11.53 11.27 -19.60
C VAL A 124 -11.24 10.33 -20.75
N GLY A 125 -11.71 9.11 -20.69
CA GLY A 125 -11.53 8.14 -21.78
C GLY A 125 -12.09 8.62 -23.13
N GLU A 126 -11.83 7.88 -24.18
CA GLU A 126 -12.42 8.15 -25.50
C GLU A 126 -13.89 7.70 -25.54
N LYS A 127 -14.73 8.50 -26.22
CA LYS A 127 -16.16 8.19 -26.37
C LYS A 127 -16.36 6.81 -27.02
N ASN A 128 -17.17 5.96 -26.42
CA ASN A 128 -17.50 4.61 -26.89
C ASN A 128 -16.31 3.63 -26.92
N LYS A 129 -15.24 3.87 -26.16
CA LYS A 129 -14.13 2.93 -25.97
C LYS A 129 -13.91 2.64 -24.49
N PHE A 130 -13.62 1.37 -24.17
CA PHE A 130 -13.15 0.99 -22.85
C PHE A 130 -11.64 1.15 -22.77
N CYS A 131 -11.13 1.54 -21.61
CA CYS A 131 -9.70 1.57 -21.36
C CYS A 131 -9.19 0.17 -21.02
N ASP A 132 -8.01 -0.16 -21.50
CA ASP A 132 -7.26 -1.38 -21.24
C ASP A 132 -5.81 -1.05 -20.82
N GLU A 133 -4.96 -2.06 -20.68
CA GLU A 133 -3.58 -1.92 -20.25
C GLU A 133 -2.70 -1.13 -21.25
N ASN A 134 -3.11 -1.03 -22.52
CA ASN A 134 -2.41 -0.29 -23.57
C ASN A 134 -2.92 1.16 -23.71
N SER A 135 -4.00 1.50 -23.01
CA SER A 135 -4.60 2.82 -23.09
C SER A 135 -3.69 3.88 -22.45
N PRO A 136 -3.56 5.07 -23.06
CA PRO A 136 -2.68 6.11 -22.54
C PRO A 136 -3.17 6.65 -21.19
N LEU A 137 -2.25 6.83 -20.24
CA LEU A 137 -2.55 7.46 -18.97
C LEU A 137 -2.58 8.98 -19.14
N LYS A 138 -3.73 9.58 -18.86
CA LYS A 138 -3.96 11.03 -18.93
C LYS A 138 -4.74 11.51 -17.70
N PRO A 139 -4.16 11.42 -16.49
CA PRO A 139 -4.85 11.81 -15.26
C PRO A 139 -5.20 13.30 -15.28
N ILE A 140 -6.35 13.65 -14.68
CA ILE A 140 -6.84 15.04 -14.61
C ILE A 140 -6.36 15.70 -13.31
N SER A 141 -6.00 14.94 -12.31
CA SER A 141 -5.55 15.42 -10.98
C SER A 141 -4.27 14.73 -10.54
#